data_d849e6c9cccc6fead7062e0f2737c793
#
_entry.id   d849e6c9cccc6fead7062e0f2737c793
#
_cell.length_a   1.000
_cell.length_b   1.000
_cell.length_c   1.000
_cell.angle_alpha   90.00
_cell.angle_beta   90.00
_cell.angle_gamma   90.00
#
_symmetry.space_group_name_H-M   'P 1'
#
loop_
_entity.id
_entity.type
_entity.pdbx_description
1 polymer ?
#
loop_
_entity_poly.entity_id
_entity_poly.type
_entity_poly.pdbx_seq_one_letter_code
_entity_poly.pdbx_strand_id
1 'polypeptide(L)'
;LDIQNTRKRMFRQLGSELMTLIRLQFIISVVIYLIFVIFLPRMGYAGLVMRIYPMVAAGYFILFLMYSEIIFLYYFEDLQGALVTALSFCGVTFLASLIAVHLPAVFFGVGIWTGSVVGFTVAYMRLRWMETHIDEHMFCRGNLIKRGKGIKPSAKVFDIRELKKEPEDEG
;
A
#
# COMPACT_ATOMS: atom_id res chain seq x y z
N LEU A 1 -7.26 9.90 -25.52
CA LEU A 1 -8.48 10.04 -24.68
C LEU A 1 -8.85 8.76 -23.92
N ASP A 2 -8.52 7.57 -24.44
CA ASP A 2 -8.91 6.29 -23.82
C ASP A 2 -8.06 5.91 -22.58
N ILE A 3 -6.78 6.27 -22.55
CA ILE A 3 -5.86 5.90 -21.46
C ILE A 3 -6.28 6.52 -20.11
N GLN A 4 -6.67 7.79 -20.13
CA GLN A 4 -7.13 8.46 -18.91
C GLN A 4 -8.46 7.90 -18.38
N ASN A 5 -9.36 7.50 -19.26
CA ASN A 5 -10.63 6.89 -18.89
C ASN A 5 -10.42 5.47 -18.33
N THR A 6 -9.53 4.71 -18.93
CA THR A 6 -9.15 3.36 -18.45
C THR A 6 -8.51 3.43 -17.08
N ARG A 7 -7.61 4.40 -16.85
CA ARG A 7 -6.99 4.66 -15.54
C ARG A 7 -8.03 4.99 -14.46
N LYS A 8 -8.93 5.93 -14.72
CA LYS A 8 -10.00 6.29 -13.78
C LYS A 8 -10.91 5.09 -13.45
N ARG A 9 -11.19 4.24 -14.43
CA ARG A 9 -11.96 3.00 -14.21
C ARG A 9 -11.21 2.03 -13.30
N MET A 10 -9.91 1.82 -13.55
CA MET A 10 -9.06 0.95 -12.74
C MET A 10 -9.01 1.40 -11.27
N PHE A 11 -8.76 2.71 -11.00
CA PHE A 11 -8.75 3.22 -9.63
C PHE A 11 -10.12 3.17 -8.95
N ARG A 12 -11.20 3.40 -9.70
CA ARG A 12 -12.55 3.25 -9.17
C ARG A 12 -12.85 1.81 -8.80
N GLN A 13 -12.44 0.86 -9.62
CA GLN A 13 -12.57 -0.57 -9.34
C GLN A 13 -11.74 -0.98 -8.14
N LEU A 14 -10.48 -0.54 -8.07
CA LEU A 14 -9.60 -0.76 -6.93
C LEU A 14 -10.20 -0.20 -5.62
N GLY A 15 -10.74 1.01 -5.65
CA GLY A 15 -11.44 1.63 -4.52
C GLY A 15 -12.69 0.84 -4.09
N SER A 16 -13.45 0.28 -5.03
CA SER A 16 -14.62 -0.55 -4.71
C SER A 16 -14.23 -1.88 -4.08
N GLU A 17 -13.16 -2.51 -4.55
CA GLU A 17 -12.62 -3.74 -3.96
C GLU A 17 -12.07 -3.50 -2.55
N LEU A 18 -11.35 -2.39 -2.36
CA LEU A 18 -10.89 -1.95 -1.03
C LEU A 18 -12.04 -1.77 -0.06
N MET A 19 -13.12 -1.09 -0.48
CA MET A 19 -14.32 -0.92 0.36
C MET A 19 -14.98 -2.24 0.71
N THR A 20 -14.97 -3.20 -0.21
CA THR A 20 -15.51 -4.55 0.04
C THR A 20 -14.65 -5.29 1.07
N LEU A 21 -13.32 -5.22 0.95
CA LEU A 21 -12.39 -5.79 1.94
C LEU A 21 -12.56 -5.16 3.32
N ILE A 22 -12.66 -3.82 3.40
CA ILE A 22 -12.88 -3.10 4.66
C ILE A 22 -14.18 -3.57 5.32
N ARG A 23 -15.26 -3.68 4.55
CA ARG A 23 -16.57 -4.11 5.04
C ARG A 23 -16.52 -5.56 5.56
N LEU A 24 -15.92 -6.46 4.80
CA LEU A 24 -15.74 -7.86 5.21
C LEU A 24 -14.90 -7.95 6.48
N GLN A 25 -13.76 -7.27 6.53
CA GLN A 25 -12.88 -7.26 7.68
C GLN A 25 -13.56 -6.67 8.92
N PHE A 26 -14.37 -5.62 8.75
CA PHE A 26 -15.14 -5.05 9.86
C PHE A 26 -16.09 -6.09 10.48
N ILE A 27 -16.83 -6.81 9.64
CA ILE A 27 -17.75 -7.86 10.11
C ILE A 27 -16.98 -8.95 10.87
N ILE A 28 -15.88 -9.45 10.29
CA ILE A 28 -15.04 -10.49 10.92
C ILE A 28 -14.49 -9.98 12.27
N SER A 29 -13.97 -8.76 12.32
CA SER A 29 -13.42 -8.18 13.54
C SER A 29 -14.45 -8.01 14.62
N VAL A 30 -15.67 -7.59 14.28
CA VAL A 30 -16.79 -7.47 15.24
C VAL A 30 -17.19 -8.84 15.76
N VAL A 31 -17.31 -9.86 14.91
CA VAL A 31 -17.66 -11.22 15.33
C VAL A 31 -16.59 -11.78 16.28
N ILE A 32 -15.31 -11.66 15.92
CA ILE A 32 -14.21 -12.11 16.77
C ILE A 32 -14.22 -11.35 18.10
N TYR A 33 -14.42 -10.03 18.07
CA TYR A 33 -14.50 -9.21 19.27
C TYR A 33 -15.59 -9.69 20.21
N LEU A 34 -16.80 -9.95 19.71
CA LEU A 34 -17.93 -10.44 20.49
C LEU A 34 -17.65 -11.84 21.08
N ILE A 35 -17.07 -12.74 20.29
CA ILE A 35 -16.68 -14.08 20.77
C ILE A 35 -15.72 -13.94 21.95
N PHE A 36 -14.67 -13.12 21.83
CA PHE A 36 -13.70 -12.96 22.90
C PHE A 36 -14.28 -12.28 24.15
N VAL A 37 -15.14 -11.28 24.00
CA VAL A 37 -15.81 -10.61 25.11
C VAL A 37 -16.66 -11.62 25.95
N ILE A 38 -17.27 -12.60 25.28
CA ILE A 38 -18.08 -13.64 25.94
C ILE A 38 -17.18 -14.74 26.51
N PHE A 39 -16.11 -15.13 25.82
CA PHE A 39 -15.28 -16.29 26.19
C PHE A 39 -14.22 -15.96 27.26
N LEU A 40 -13.59 -14.77 27.21
CA LEU A 40 -12.55 -14.39 28.15
C LEU A 40 -12.97 -14.48 29.62
N PRO A 41 -14.14 -13.96 30.03
CA PRO A 41 -14.59 -14.08 31.40
C PRO A 41 -14.83 -15.54 31.85
N ARG A 42 -15.30 -16.40 30.93
CA ARG A 42 -15.52 -17.83 31.21
C ARG A 42 -14.22 -18.61 31.41
N MET A 43 -13.13 -18.16 30.77
CA MET A 43 -11.79 -18.74 30.97
C MET A 43 -11.05 -18.19 32.21
N GLY A 44 -11.69 -17.31 32.99
CA GLY A 44 -11.08 -16.70 34.16
C GLY A 44 -10.23 -15.47 33.90
N TYR A 45 -10.14 -15.00 32.63
CA TYR A 45 -9.46 -13.77 32.29
C TYR A 45 -10.38 -12.57 32.53
N ALA A 46 -10.51 -12.16 33.79
CA ALA A 46 -11.26 -10.97 34.16
C ALA A 46 -10.32 -9.83 34.58
N GLY A 47 -10.82 -8.61 34.54
CA GLY A 47 -10.11 -7.42 35.04
C GLY A 47 -9.31 -6.68 34.00
N LEU A 48 -7.97 -6.64 34.12
CA LEU A 48 -7.11 -5.80 33.29
C LEU A 48 -7.17 -6.16 31.77
N VAL A 49 -7.22 -7.45 31.46
CA VAL A 49 -7.29 -7.94 30.07
C VAL A 49 -8.54 -7.42 29.38
N MET A 50 -9.71 -7.45 30.04
CA MET A 50 -10.96 -6.93 29.46
C MET A 50 -10.94 -5.43 29.22
N ARG A 51 -10.16 -4.67 29.99
CA ARG A 51 -10.00 -3.22 29.79
C ARG A 51 -9.08 -2.87 28.64
N ILE A 52 -8.02 -3.65 28.42
CA ILE A 52 -7.04 -3.42 27.35
C ILE A 52 -7.55 -3.95 26.01
N TYR A 53 -8.29 -5.05 26.01
CA TYR A 53 -8.71 -5.78 24.82
C TYR A 53 -9.43 -4.94 23.76
N PRO A 54 -10.40 -4.06 24.08
CA PRO A 54 -11.08 -3.25 23.08
C PRO A 54 -10.11 -2.34 22.29
N MET A 55 -9.15 -1.75 22.98
CA MET A 55 -8.17 -0.85 22.38
C MET A 55 -7.20 -1.59 21.46
N VAL A 56 -6.75 -2.75 21.90
CA VAL A 56 -5.89 -3.63 21.10
C VAL A 56 -6.65 -4.16 19.88
N ALA A 57 -7.91 -4.57 20.05
CA ALA A 57 -8.74 -5.04 18.94
C ALA A 57 -8.97 -3.95 17.88
N ALA A 58 -9.24 -2.71 18.30
CA ALA A 58 -9.33 -1.57 17.39
C ALA A 58 -8.00 -1.29 16.68
N GLY A 59 -6.87 -1.38 17.40
CA GLY A 59 -5.54 -1.24 16.83
C GLY A 59 -5.25 -2.28 15.73
N TYR A 60 -5.56 -3.54 15.99
CA TYR A 60 -5.40 -4.61 15.00
C TYR A 60 -6.32 -4.45 13.77
N PHE A 61 -7.53 -3.95 13.96
CA PHE A 61 -8.41 -3.63 12.84
C PHE A 61 -7.79 -2.59 11.91
N ILE A 62 -7.28 -1.47 12.46
CA ILE A 62 -6.63 -0.42 11.68
C ILE A 62 -5.32 -0.93 11.06
N LEU A 63 -4.56 -1.76 11.81
CA LEU A 63 -3.35 -2.42 11.30
C LEU A 63 -3.64 -3.26 10.05
N PHE A 64 -4.74 -3.98 10.04
CA PHE A 64 -5.14 -4.75 8.86
C PHE A 64 -5.44 -3.85 7.65
N LEU A 65 -6.11 -2.70 7.88
CA LEU A 65 -6.37 -1.73 6.81
C LEU A 65 -5.06 -1.18 6.25
N MET A 66 -4.13 -0.78 7.12
CA MET A 66 -2.79 -0.33 6.74
C MET A 66 -2.05 -1.40 5.92
N TYR A 67 -2.12 -2.66 6.35
CA TYR A 67 -1.47 -3.77 5.64
C TYR A 67 -2.06 -3.98 4.24
N SER A 68 -3.37 -3.84 4.10
CA SER A 68 -4.04 -3.90 2.79
C SER A 68 -3.55 -2.79 1.86
N GLU A 69 -3.37 -1.56 2.37
CA GLU A 69 -2.81 -0.45 1.58
C GLU A 69 -1.35 -0.69 1.18
N ILE A 70 -0.54 -1.29 2.06
CA ILE A 70 0.84 -1.68 1.72
C ILE A 70 0.85 -2.69 0.57
N ILE A 71 -0.07 -3.65 0.53
CA ILE A 71 -0.19 -4.60 -0.59
C ILE A 71 -0.47 -3.85 -1.91
N PHE A 72 -1.32 -2.83 -1.89
CA PHE A 72 -1.56 -2.00 -3.07
C PHE A 72 -0.31 -1.21 -3.48
N LEU A 73 0.45 -0.66 -2.54
CA LEU A 73 1.72 -0.01 -2.84
C LEU A 73 2.72 -0.97 -3.51
N TYR A 74 2.78 -2.23 -3.05
CA TYR A 74 3.58 -3.27 -3.72
C TYR A 74 3.07 -3.58 -5.13
N TYR A 75 1.76 -3.63 -5.32
CA TYR A 75 1.18 -3.85 -6.64
C TYR A 75 1.55 -2.76 -7.64
N PHE A 76 1.70 -1.52 -7.18
CA PHE A 76 2.16 -0.38 -7.97
C PHE A 76 3.69 -0.22 -8.02
N GLU A 77 4.45 -1.20 -7.52
CA GLU A 77 5.93 -1.16 -7.44
C GLU A 77 6.50 0.03 -6.63
N ASP A 78 5.69 0.65 -5.75
CA ASP A 78 6.16 1.71 -4.84
C ASP A 78 6.74 1.12 -3.55
N LEU A 79 7.90 0.47 -3.68
CA LEU A 79 8.63 -0.10 -2.54
C LEU A 79 9.04 0.97 -1.52
N GLN A 80 9.33 2.18 -1.97
CA GLN A 80 9.69 3.28 -1.07
C GLN A 80 8.50 3.72 -0.21
N GLY A 81 7.31 3.83 -0.80
CA GLY A 81 6.09 4.14 -0.07
C GLY A 81 5.76 3.07 0.97
N ALA A 82 5.87 1.79 0.60
CA ALA A 82 5.67 0.68 1.52
C ALA A 82 6.68 0.69 2.67
N LEU A 83 7.97 0.95 2.39
CA LEU A 83 9.03 1.02 3.39
C LEU A 83 8.80 2.18 4.37
N VAL A 84 8.49 3.38 3.87
CA VAL A 84 8.21 4.56 4.71
C VAL A 84 7.02 4.29 5.61
N THR A 85 5.96 3.67 5.10
CA THR A 85 4.78 3.29 5.90
C THR A 85 5.14 2.34 7.03
N ALA A 86 5.90 1.28 6.73
CA ALA A 86 6.32 0.29 7.72
C ALA A 86 7.23 0.91 8.79
N LEU A 87 8.20 1.75 8.40
CA LEU A 87 9.08 2.45 9.32
C LEU A 87 8.32 3.44 10.21
N SER A 88 7.36 4.17 9.64
CA SER A 88 6.50 5.10 10.40
C SER A 88 5.68 4.34 11.44
N PHE A 89 5.05 3.22 11.04
CA PHE A 89 4.32 2.35 11.96
C PHE A 89 5.22 1.85 13.10
N CYS A 90 6.37 1.26 12.79
CA CYS A 90 7.29 0.73 13.79
C CYS A 90 7.80 1.83 14.74
N GLY A 91 8.22 2.98 14.19
CA GLY A 91 8.75 4.10 14.98
C GLY A 91 7.70 4.67 15.93
N VAL A 92 6.50 4.94 15.44
CA VAL A 92 5.41 5.48 16.27
C VAL A 92 4.94 4.47 17.30
N THR A 93 4.79 3.19 16.93
CA THR A 93 4.42 2.12 17.87
C THR A 93 5.44 2.00 18.98
N PHE A 94 6.73 2.04 18.65
CA PHE A 94 7.82 1.97 19.63
C PHE A 94 7.79 3.17 20.59
N LEU A 95 7.72 4.40 20.07
CA LEU A 95 7.68 5.61 20.90
C LEU A 95 6.43 5.67 21.77
N ALA A 96 5.26 5.37 21.20
CA ALA A 96 4.00 5.35 21.94
C ALA A 96 3.98 4.24 23.01
N SER A 97 4.60 3.09 22.76
CA SER A 97 4.73 2.03 23.75
C SER A 97 5.67 2.41 24.88
N LEU A 98 6.77 3.12 24.61
CA LEU A 98 7.64 3.67 25.67
C LEU A 98 6.89 4.65 26.57
N ILE A 99 6.06 5.51 25.99
CA ILE A 99 5.23 6.45 26.76
C ILE A 99 4.17 5.67 27.56
N ALA A 100 3.56 4.64 26.97
CA ALA A 100 2.52 3.85 27.62
C ALA A 100 3.00 3.10 28.87
N VAL A 101 4.30 2.76 28.96
CA VAL A 101 4.88 2.13 30.17
C VAL A 101 4.77 3.05 31.40
N HIS A 102 4.82 4.37 31.20
CA HIS A 102 4.68 5.35 32.28
C HIS A 102 3.20 5.70 32.61
N LEU A 103 2.24 5.17 31.85
CA LEU A 103 0.82 5.39 32.02
C LEU A 103 0.16 4.21 32.78
N PRO A 104 -1.06 4.39 33.32
CA PRO A 104 -1.82 3.29 33.90
C PRO A 104 -1.96 2.12 32.91
N ALA A 105 -1.97 0.89 33.44
CA ALA A 105 -1.97 -0.34 32.65
C ALA A 105 -3.10 -0.46 31.60
N VAL A 106 -4.18 0.31 31.76
CA VAL A 106 -5.27 0.41 30.77
C VAL A 106 -4.81 0.93 29.40
N PHE A 107 -3.72 1.70 29.35
CA PHE A 107 -3.18 2.32 28.15
C PHE A 107 -2.13 1.46 27.42
N PHE A 108 -1.86 0.24 27.85
CA PHE A 108 -0.86 -0.62 27.19
C PHE A 108 -1.19 -0.96 25.73
N GLY A 109 -2.45 -0.82 25.31
CA GLY A 109 -2.86 -0.96 23.91
C GLY A 109 -2.67 0.29 23.02
N VAL A 110 -2.33 1.45 23.62
CA VAL A 110 -2.22 2.73 22.89
C VAL A 110 -1.14 2.67 21.82
N GLY A 111 -0.01 1.99 22.09
CA GLY A 111 1.10 1.90 21.15
C GLY A 111 0.69 1.34 19.81
N ILE A 112 0.01 0.20 19.79
CA ILE A 112 -0.43 -0.42 18.54
C ILE A 112 -1.54 0.40 17.87
N TRP A 113 -2.44 0.99 18.64
CA TRP A 113 -3.53 1.80 18.12
C TRP A 113 -3.00 3.07 17.40
N THR A 114 -2.15 3.85 18.07
CA THR A 114 -1.56 5.08 17.51
C THR A 114 -0.63 4.79 16.34
N GLY A 115 0.20 3.75 16.43
CA GLY A 115 1.07 3.32 15.35
C GLY A 115 0.29 2.92 14.12
N SER A 116 -0.79 2.15 14.28
CA SER A 116 -1.65 1.72 13.18
C SER A 116 -2.36 2.91 12.51
N VAL A 117 -2.85 3.88 13.27
CA VAL A 117 -3.50 5.10 12.74
C VAL A 117 -2.51 5.92 11.93
N VAL A 118 -1.30 6.15 12.45
CA VAL A 118 -0.27 6.90 11.72
C VAL A 118 0.20 6.15 10.49
N GLY A 119 0.48 4.85 10.60
CA GLY A 119 0.88 4.02 9.47
C GLY A 119 -0.18 4.00 8.36
N PHE A 120 -1.45 3.82 8.71
CA PHE A 120 -2.58 3.90 7.78
C PHE A 120 -2.65 5.27 7.08
N THR A 121 -2.51 6.37 7.84
CA THR A 121 -2.55 7.71 7.28
C THR A 121 -1.41 7.93 6.27
N VAL A 122 -0.19 7.48 6.59
CA VAL A 122 0.97 7.58 5.69
C VAL A 122 0.75 6.75 4.42
N ALA A 123 0.27 5.51 4.54
CA ALA A 123 -0.03 4.64 3.40
C ALA A 123 -1.10 5.27 2.50
N TYR A 124 -2.19 5.76 3.08
CA TYR A 124 -3.27 6.42 2.36
C TYR A 124 -2.80 7.67 1.62
N MET A 125 -2.01 8.53 2.28
CA MET A 125 -1.45 9.72 1.63
C MET A 125 -0.54 9.35 0.46
N ARG A 126 0.26 8.30 0.62
CA ARG A 126 1.16 7.82 -0.42
C ARG A 126 0.39 7.24 -1.61
N LEU A 127 -0.65 6.45 -1.35
CA LEU A 127 -1.51 5.89 -2.38
C LEU A 127 -2.22 7.01 -3.17
N ARG A 128 -2.72 8.03 -2.47
CA ARG A 128 -3.37 9.18 -3.10
C ARG A 128 -2.41 10.04 -3.92
N TRP A 129 -1.18 10.23 -3.43
CA TRP A 129 -0.14 10.90 -4.19
C TRP A 129 0.18 10.15 -5.48
N MET A 130 0.25 8.83 -5.41
CA MET A 130 0.52 7.98 -6.56
C MET A 130 -0.61 8.04 -7.59
N GLU A 131 -1.87 8.14 -7.17
CA GLU A 131 -3.03 8.33 -8.06
C GLU A 131 -2.87 9.54 -8.98
N THR A 132 -2.24 10.62 -8.48
CA THR A 132 -2.01 11.85 -9.23
C THR A 132 -0.76 11.83 -10.11
N HIS A 133 0.27 11.02 -9.77
CA HIS A 133 1.59 11.02 -10.42
C HIS A 133 1.94 9.70 -11.13
N ILE A 134 0.95 8.84 -11.38
CA ILE A 134 1.17 7.52 -11.99
C ILE A 134 1.86 7.61 -13.36
N ASP A 135 1.53 8.64 -14.16
CA ASP A 135 2.08 8.80 -15.51
C ASP A 135 3.61 9.02 -15.47
N GLU A 136 4.10 9.74 -14.47
CA GLU A 136 5.56 9.93 -14.29
C GLU A 136 6.22 8.67 -13.72
N HIS A 137 5.57 7.96 -12.81
CA HIS A 137 6.18 6.83 -12.11
C HIS A 137 6.28 5.57 -12.99
N MET A 138 5.24 5.26 -13.77
CA MET A 138 5.22 4.07 -14.63
C MET A 138 5.94 4.28 -15.96
N PHE A 139 5.81 5.46 -16.59
CA PHE A 139 6.35 5.70 -17.93
C PHE A 139 7.76 6.26 -17.92
N CYS A 140 8.18 7.06 -16.92
CA CYS A 140 9.53 7.60 -16.88
C CYS A 140 10.57 6.60 -16.37
N ARG A 141 10.22 5.63 -15.53
CA ARG A 141 11.15 4.60 -15.04
C ARG A 141 11.64 3.68 -16.17
N GLY A 142 10.80 3.37 -17.15
CA GLY A 142 11.18 2.63 -18.36
C GLY A 142 12.15 3.37 -19.27
N ASN A 143 12.12 4.70 -19.29
CA ASN A 143 13.01 5.52 -20.12
C ASN A 143 14.35 5.85 -19.44
N LEU A 144 14.45 5.83 -18.11
CA LEU A 144 15.71 6.08 -17.40
C LEU A 144 16.72 4.94 -17.57
N ILE A 145 16.25 3.71 -17.81
CA ILE A 145 17.14 2.57 -18.11
C ILE A 145 17.79 2.73 -19.49
N LYS A 146 17.16 3.44 -20.44
CA LYS A 146 17.73 3.73 -21.78
C LYS A 146 18.69 4.92 -21.79
N ARG A 147 18.69 5.79 -20.79
CA ARG A 147 19.56 6.97 -20.73
C ARG A 147 20.90 6.72 -20.03
N GLY A 148 21.10 5.59 -19.43
CA GLY A 148 22.33 5.20 -18.73
C GLY A 148 23.29 4.40 -19.61
N LYS A 149 23.69 4.92 -20.77
CA LYS A 149 24.97 4.75 -21.48
C LYS A 149 24.75 5.25 -22.91
N GLY A 150 25.51 6.27 -23.28
CA GLY A 150 25.50 6.88 -24.62
C GLY A 150 25.83 5.88 -25.71
N ILE A 151 24.81 5.17 -26.16
CA ILE A 151 24.81 4.61 -27.50
C ILE A 151 24.29 5.75 -28.36
N LYS A 152 25.25 6.47 -29.01
CA LYS A 152 24.90 7.32 -30.14
C LYS A 152 23.99 6.48 -31.04
N PRO A 153 22.80 6.95 -31.43
CA PRO A 153 22.04 6.26 -32.44
C PRO A 153 22.93 6.28 -33.69
N SER A 154 23.51 5.16 -34.04
CA SER A 154 24.01 4.91 -35.36
C SER A 154 22.76 4.96 -36.24
N ALA A 155 22.47 6.15 -36.72
CA ALA A 155 21.47 6.40 -37.74
C ALA A 155 22.00 5.89 -39.09
N LYS A 156 22.17 4.59 -39.20
CA LYS A 156 21.92 3.91 -40.46
C LYS A 156 20.40 3.66 -40.45
N VAL A 157 19.67 4.71 -40.78
CA VAL A 157 18.36 4.59 -41.40
C VAL A 157 18.60 3.68 -42.60
N PHE A 158 18.12 2.44 -42.50
CA PHE A 158 18.08 1.52 -43.63
C PHE A 158 17.11 2.16 -44.62
N ASP A 159 17.64 2.85 -45.63
CA ASP A 159 16.85 3.47 -46.65
C ASP A 159 16.29 2.36 -47.53
N ILE A 160 15.02 2.03 -47.27
CA ILE A 160 14.26 1.02 -48.02
C ILE A 160 14.21 1.35 -49.52
N ARG A 161 14.63 2.55 -49.92
CA ARG A 161 14.74 2.97 -51.33
C ARG A 161 15.93 2.34 -52.07
N GLU A 162 16.95 1.87 -51.36
CA GLU A 162 18.08 1.20 -52.01
C GLU A 162 17.79 -0.27 -52.40
N LEU A 163 16.85 -0.94 -51.72
CA LEU A 163 16.42 -2.29 -52.09
C LEU A 163 15.55 -2.37 -53.34
N LYS A 164 15.16 -1.23 -53.92
CA LYS A 164 14.33 -1.15 -55.13
C LYS A 164 15.12 -0.84 -56.40
N LYS A 165 16.46 -0.86 -56.31
CA LYS A 165 17.37 -0.64 -57.41
C LYS A 165 18.30 -1.82 -57.68
N GLU A 166 17.79 -3.04 -57.65
CA GLU A 166 18.48 -4.11 -58.35
C GLU A 166 17.89 -4.23 -59.75
N PRO A 167 18.73 -4.24 -60.75
CA PRO A 167 18.34 -4.03 -62.15
C PRO A 167 17.77 -5.33 -62.71
N GLU A 168 16.67 -5.17 -63.45
CA GLU A 168 16.34 -6.01 -64.59
C GLU A 168 17.43 -5.78 -65.65
N ASP A 169 18.48 -6.55 -65.56
CA ASP A 169 19.39 -6.78 -66.68
C ASP A 169 20.06 -8.13 -66.43
N GLU A 170 19.50 -9.14 -67.09
CA GLU A 170 20.25 -10.20 -67.75
C GLU A 170 19.27 -11.15 -68.50
N GLY A 171 19.30 -11.03 -69.84
CA GLY A 171 19.08 -12.18 -70.72
C GLY A 171 17.76 -12.31 -71.43
#